data_22b6c47f2cb9d8fbc98394e4dfef7912
#
_entry.id   22b6c47f2cb9d8fbc98394e4dfef7912
#
_cell.length_a   1.000
_cell.length_b   1.000
_cell.length_c   1.000
_cell.angle_alpha   90.00
_cell.angle_beta   90.00
_cell.angle_gamma   90.00
#
_symmetry.space_group_name_H-M   'P 1'
#
loop_
_entity.id
_entity.type
_entity.pdbx_description
1 polymer ?
#
loop_
_entity_poly.entity_id
_entity_poly.type
_entity_poly.pdbx_seq_one_letter_code
_entity_poly.pdbx_strand_id
1 'polypeptide(L)'
;MENTSFTNKFSNYKKLIELAXETDWHFAKTGRICELNVTIKNNNYLTDQHGREFHHFCTTSYLGLDYHQDIIEGAICGIREAKTLRIANSKNRCKLEILERYEQELSTLFDSICLSTLSCSSASSGLLPLLASGVLTNNCSPTMVFDKHSHYSMNPIKASCADETEVKTAPHNDLSFIEELCKKRKKVAYVCDGIYSMGGIADIDGLLYLKSRYGLFLYMDDSHALSAFGERGRGFIRSRIQTLDDQTLIVASLGXKSFGASGGLIMFGSERQKSLMHRYGGPSNWSQSLNSAAIGAGLASIKIHQTEELCSLQEKLLLNIKLFDSLIHTDQSGTNAAIRLITCGKAEKANTLTIHLAXKGXFTSSVFFPVMPRGKAAIRVTLRADMDPATIILFCSYLTTLLNKHEINN
;
A
#
# COMPACT_ATOMS: atom_id res chain seq x y z
N MET A 1 -18.46 -31.96 29.24
CA MET A 1 -18.02 -30.63 28.74
C MET A 1 -17.76 -30.77 27.29
N GLU A 2 -18.66 -30.24 26.46
CA GLU A 2 -18.52 -30.27 25.02
C GLU A 2 -17.35 -29.33 24.63
N ASN A 3 -16.39 -29.90 23.98
CA ASN A 3 -15.25 -29.15 23.44
C ASN A 3 -15.78 -28.39 22.23
N THR A 4 -16.30 -27.18 22.47
CA THR A 4 -16.64 -26.30 21.35
C THR A 4 -15.34 -25.81 20.74
N SER A 5 -14.85 -26.52 19.74
CA SER A 5 -13.72 -26.07 18.96
C SER A 5 -14.15 -24.82 18.17
N PHE A 6 -13.65 -23.67 18.57
CA PHE A 6 -13.80 -22.45 17.80
C PHE A 6 -13.02 -22.63 16.50
N THR A 7 -13.70 -22.91 15.42
CA THR A 7 -13.09 -22.88 14.09
C THR A 7 -13.18 -21.46 13.56
N ASN A 8 -12.12 -20.71 13.72
CA ASN A 8 -12.03 -19.38 13.15
C ASN A 8 -11.57 -19.50 11.70
N LYS A 9 -12.43 -19.08 10.77
CA LYS A 9 -12.13 -19.20 9.33
C LYS A 9 -11.16 -18.13 8.84
N PHE A 10 -11.08 -17.00 9.52
CA PHE A 10 -10.41 -15.82 8.95
C PHE A 10 -9.28 -15.26 9.80
N SER A 11 -9.14 -15.69 11.05
CA SER A 11 -8.07 -15.23 11.94
C SER A 11 -7.34 -16.44 12.47
N ASN A 12 -6.12 -16.66 12.04
CA ASN A 12 -5.33 -17.85 12.37
C ASN A 12 -3.95 -17.47 12.87
N TYR A 13 -3.89 -16.49 13.77
CA TYR A 13 -2.60 -15.98 14.26
C TYR A 13 -1.75 -17.06 14.91
N LYS A 14 -2.35 -17.88 15.79
CA LYS A 14 -1.60 -18.95 16.46
C LYS A 14 -1.00 -19.91 15.45
N LYS A 15 -1.81 -20.36 14.50
CA LYS A 15 -1.34 -21.28 13.46
C LYS A 15 -0.26 -20.65 12.60
N LEU A 16 -0.43 -19.39 12.25
CA LEU A 16 0.56 -18.67 11.43
C LEU A 16 1.91 -18.59 12.19
N ILE A 17 1.87 -18.25 13.46
CA ILE A 17 3.07 -18.15 14.28
C ILE A 17 3.74 -19.52 14.44
N GLU A 18 2.95 -20.57 14.68
CA GLU A 18 3.46 -21.94 14.80
C GLU A 18 4.11 -22.43 13.52
N LEU A 19 3.62 -21.98 12.37
CA LEU A 19 4.17 -22.37 11.07
C LEU A 19 5.39 -21.51 10.65
N ALA A 20 5.61 -20.38 11.28
CA ALA A 20 6.76 -19.53 10.95
C ALA A 20 8.07 -20.11 11.48
N UNK A 21 8.93 -20.17 10.76
CA UNK A 21 9.94 -20.65 11.14
C UNK A 21 10.67 -19.74 11.73
N GLU A 22 10.94 -19.68 12.86
CA GLU A 22 11.74 -18.78 13.68
C GLU A 22 13.19 -18.75 13.23
N THR A 23 13.66 -19.88 12.73
CA THR A 23 15.03 -19.97 12.21
C THR A 23 15.28 -19.00 11.06
N ASP A 24 14.26 -18.72 10.24
CA ASP A 24 14.40 -17.78 9.12
C ASP A 24 14.61 -16.37 9.64
N TRP A 25 13.87 -15.97 10.67
CA TRP A 25 14.04 -14.65 11.30
C TRP A 25 15.39 -14.56 12.00
N HIS A 26 15.80 -15.62 12.69
CA HIS A 26 17.11 -15.67 13.35
C HIS A 26 18.25 -15.49 12.34
N PHE A 27 18.14 -16.16 11.19
CA PHE A 27 19.13 -16.04 10.11
C PHE A 27 19.18 -14.59 9.59
N ALA A 28 18.01 -13.99 9.34
CA ALA A 28 17.95 -12.61 8.86
C ALA A 28 18.54 -11.63 9.88
N LYS A 29 18.23 -11.82 11.15
CA LYS A 29 18.73 -10.96 12.23
C LYS A 29 20.24 -11.10 12.40
N THR A 30 20.73 -12.34 12.45
CA THR A 30 22.18 -12.61 12.55
C THR A 30 22.93 -12.04 11.33
N GLY A 31 22.30 -12.12 10.15
CA GLY A 31 22.83 -11.54 8.92
C GLY A 31 22.70 -10.03 8.82
N ARG A 32 22.08 -9.40 9.81
CA ARG A 32 21.90 -7.96 9.89
C ARG A 32 21.15 -7.40 8.68
N ILE A 33 20.03 -8.06 8.31
CA ILE A 33 19.18 -7.62 7.19
C ILE A 33 17.75 -7.34 7.61
N CYS A 34 17.49 -7.37 8.91
CA CYS A 34 16.18 -6.97 9.46
C CYS A 34 16.39 -6.29 10.81
N GLU A 35 15.37 -5.61 11.28
CA GLU A 35 15.37 -4.89 12.55
C GLU A 35 16.52 -3.86 12.65
N LEU A 36 16.80 -3.19 11.54
CA LEU A 36 17.88 -2.20 11.50
C LEU A 36 17.40 -0.84 12.02
N ASN A 37 18.24 -0.20 12.79
CA ASN A 37 18.11 1.22 13.14
C ASN A 37 18.93 2.01 12.14
N VAL A 38 18.32 2.94 11.44
CA VAL A 38 19.01 3.66 10.37
C VAL A 38 18.96 5.17 10.60
N THR A 39 19.99 5.84 10.12
CA THR A 39 20.09 7.29 10.06
C THR A 39 20.20 7.68 8.59
N ILE A 40 19.46 8.69 8.20
CA ILE A 40 19.49 9.20 6.83
C ILE A 40 20.72 10.08 6.65
N LYS A 41 21.56 9.73 5.69
CA LYS A 41 22.72 10.55 5.34
C LYS A 41 22.36 11.53 4.23
N ASN A 42 21.73 11.01 3.18
CA ASN A 42 21.34 11.84 2.03
C ASN A 42 20.26 11.07 1.26
N ASN A 43 19.02 11.52 1.39
CA ASN A 43 17.89 10.89 0.69
C ASN A 43 17.92 9.37 0.86
N ASN A 44 18.13 8.64 -0.22
CA ASN A 44 18.08 7.18 -0.26
C ASN A 44 19.35 6.50 0.27
N TYR A 45 20.29 7.26 0.79
CA TYR A 45 21.57 6.76 1.30
C TYR A 45 21.55 6.81 2.83
N LEU A 46 21.72 5.66 3.46
CA LEU A 46 21.49 5.47 4.91
C LEU A 46 22.72 4.90 5.59
N THR A 47 22.78 5.11 6.90
CA THR A 47 23.76 4.43 7.78
C THR A 47 22.98 3.64 8.83
N ASP A 48 23.39 2.39 9.09
CA ASP A 48 22.74 1.59 10.14
C ASP A 48 23.53 1.65 11.46
N GLN A 49 22.99 0.99 12.49
CA GLN A 49 23.60 0.96 13.83
C GLN A 49 24.95 0.23 13.87
N HIS A 50 25.32 -0.47 12.79
CA HIS A 50 26.61 -1.16 12.67
C HIS A 50 27.63 -0.36 11.86
N GLY A 51 27.30 0.85 11.47
CA GLY A 51 28.16 1.72 10.68
C GLY A 51 28.22 1.38 9.20
N ARG A 52 27.35 0.49 8.71
CA ARG A 52 27.29 0.20 7.28
C ARG A 52 26.51 1.28 6.56
N GLU A 53 26.97 1.64 5.39
CA GLU A 53 26.32 2.63 4.54
C GLU A 53 25.76 1.94 3.31
N PHE A 54 24.54 2.31 2.92
CA PHE A 54 23.91 1.65 1.78
C PHE A 54 22.82 2.51 1.13
N HIS A 55 22.66 2.28 -0.17
CA HIS A 55 21.49 2.70 -0.91
C HIS A 55 20.41 1.62 -0.72
N HIS A 56 19.18 2.03 -0.41
CA HIS A 56 18.18 1.00 -0.19
C HIS A 56 17.18 0.90 -1.34
N PHE A 57 16.90 -0.34 -1.71
CA PHE A 57 15.99 -0.73 -2.78
C PHE A 57 14.77 -1.41 -2.19
N CYS A 58 14.34 -0.97 -1.01
CA CYS A 58 13.29 -1.66 -0.27
C CYS A 58 12.20 -0.76 0.32
N THR A 59 12.28 0.55 0.12
CA THR A 59 11.20 1.45 0.58
C THR A 59 10.18 1.66 -0.52
N THR A 60 8.99 2.06 -0.12
CA THR A 60 7.87 2.22 -1.05
C THR A 60 7.55 3.69 -1.34
N SER A 61 8.50 4.58 -1.09
CA SER A 61 8.37 6.01 -1.40
C SER A 61 8.94 6.28 -2.79
N TYR A 62 8.26 5.80 -3.79
CA TYR A 62 8.73 5.67 -5.16
C TYR A 62 9.22 6.98 -5.81
N LEU A 63 8.70 8.12 -5.37
CA LEU A 63 9.08 9.42 -5.94
C LEU A 63 10.17 10.15 -5.14
N GLY A 64 10.49 9.67 -3.94
CA GLY A 64 11.46 10.34 -3.07
C GLY A 64 10.91 11.57 -2.36
N LEU A 65 9.62 11.82 -2.44
CA LEU A 65 9.01 12.99 -1.78
C LEU A 65 9.10 12.95 -0.25
N ASP A 66 9.33 11.76 0.32
CA ASP A 66 9.52 11.60 1.77
C ASP A 66 10.74 12.36 2.30
N TYR A 67 11.66 12.77 1.42
CA TYR A 67 12.85 13.56 1.79
C TYR A 67 12.75 15.02 1.34
N HIS A 68 11.62 15.42 0.73
CA HIS A 68 11.48 16.74 0.12
C HIS A 68 11.43 17.83 1.20
N GLN A 69 12.28 18.84 1.06
CA GLN A 69 12.39 19.89 2.06
C GLN A 69 11.08 20.67 2.25
N ASP A 70 10.32 20.90 1.18
CA ASP A 70 9.06 21.62 1.28
C ASP A 70 8.04 20.84 2.12
N ILE A 71 8.06 19.51 2.06
CA ILE A 71 7.16 18.68 2.85
C ILE A 71 7.56 18.71 4.33
N ILE A 72 8.87 18.65 4.61
CA ILE A 72 9.40 18.77 5.98
C ILE A 72 9.02 20.12 6.56
N GLU A 73 9.25 21.20 5.81
CA GLU A 73 8.89 22.57 6.25
C GLU A 73 7.37 22.69 6.41
N GLY A 74 6.62 22.06 5.54
CA GLY A 74 5.15 22.03 5.66
C GLY A 74 4.70 21.43 6.98
N ALA A 75 5.34 20.36 7.42
CA ALA A 75 5.05 19.74 8.73
C ALA A 75 5.29 20.72 9.87
N ILE A 76 6.41 21.42 9.82
CA ILE A 76 6.77 22.42 10.86
C ILE A 76 5.73 23.56 10.87
N CYS A 77 5.38 24.06 9.68
CA CYS A 77 4.38 25.12 9.55
C CYS A 77 3.01 24.68 10.05
N GLY A 78 2.64 23.43 9.80
CA GLY A 78 1.37 22.89 10.29
C GLY A 78 1.27 22.91 11.80
N ILE A 79 2.36 22.54 12.50
CA ILE A 79 2.41 22.59 13.96
C ILE A 79 2.27 24.03 14.45
N ARG A 80 3.02 24.95 13.83
CA ARG A 80 2.97 26.36 14.22
C ARG A 80 1.61 26.98 14.02
N GLU A 81 0.98 26.69 12.90
CA GLU A 81 -0.36 27.23 12.59
C GLU A 81 -1.43 26.68 13.54
N ALA A 82 -1.42 25.38 13.79
CA ALA A 82 -2.43 24.72 14.60
C ALA A 82 -2.25 24.96 16.10
N LYS A 83 -1.02 25.22 16.55
CA LYS A 83 -0.65 25.46 17.96
C LYS A 83 -0.95 24.26 18.86
N THR A 84 -1.18 23.10 18.28
CA THR A 84 -1.41 21.84 18.97
C THR A 84 -1.20 20.70 17.97
N LEU A 85 -0.95 19.52 18.48
CA LEU A 85 -0.87 18.35 17.60
C LEU A 85 -2.25 17.84 17.20
N ARG A 86 -3.20 17.86 18.14
CA ARG A 86 -4.58 17.40 17.91
C ARG A 86 -5.52 18.14 18.87
N ILE A 87 -6.82 18.19 18.52
CA ILE A 87 -7.80 18.91 19.35
C ILE A 87 -8.76 17.95 20.07
N ALA A 88 -9.11 16.83 19.47
CA ALA A 88 -10.06 15.89 20.07
C ALA A 88 -9.82 14.48 19.50
N ASN A 89 -10.30 13.46 20.23
CA ASN A 89 -10.23 12.09 19.74
C ASN A 89 -11.20 11.87 18.58
N SER A 90 -12.41 12.38 18.69
CA SER A 90 -13.42 12.18 17.64
C SER A 90 -13.61 13.45 16.81
N LYS A 91 -13.53 13.29 15.50
CA LYS A 91 -13.82 14.37 14.55
C LYS A 91 -15.28 14.79 14.59
N ASN A 92 -16.15 13.96 15.13
CA ASN A 92 -17.57 14.31 15.29
C ASN A 92 -17.76 15.39 16.36
N ARG A 93 -16.82 15.49 17.31
CA ARG A 93 -16.88 16.52 18.35
C ARG A 93 -16.38 17.85 17.82
N CYS A 94 -15.18 17.85 17.32
CA CYS A 94 -14.56 19.01 16.66
C CYS A 94 -13.29 18.56 15.98
N LYS A 95 -12.86 19.36 15.01
CA LYS A 95 -11.60 19.11 14.29
C LYS A 95 -10.92 20.45 14.03
N LEU A 96 -9.61 20.40 13.84
CA LEU A 96 -8.85 21.60 13.49
C LEU A 96 -9.28 22.13 12.13
N GLU A 97 -9.32 23.45 11.99
CA GLU A 97 -9.66 24.07 10.70
C GLU A 97 -8.70 23.62 9.59
N ILE A 98 -7.42 23.48 9.93
CA ILE A 98 -6.40 23.04 8.99
C ILE A 98 -6.72 21.62 8.44
N LEU A 99 -7.35 20.77 9.23
CA LEU A 99 -7.77 19.44 8.77
C LEU A 99 -8.88 19.56 7.71
N GLU A 100 -9.88 20.41 7.96
CA GLU A 100 -10.97 20.64 7.00
C GLU A 100 -10.41 21.16 5.68
N ARG A 101 -9.50 22.14 5.76
CA ARG A 101 -8.86 22.70 4.58
C ARG A 101 -8.08 21.64 3.80
N TYR A 102 -7.35 20.78 4.51
CA TYR A 102 -6.57 19.70 3.91
C TYR A 102 -7.47 18.73 3.14
N GLU A 103 -8.57 18.30 3.79
CA GLU A 103 -9.49 17.34 3.14
C GLU A 103 -10.17 17.97 1.92
N GLN A 104 -10.46 19.27 1.96
CA GLN A 104 -11.00 19.99 0.80
C GLN A 104 -9.96 20.05 -0.33
N GLU A 105 -8.71 20.34 -0.01
CA GLU A 105 -7.64 20.40 -1.02
C GLU A 105 -7.35 19.01 -1.61
N LEU A 106 -7.38 17.96 -0.81
CA LEU A 106 -7.27 16.59 -1.31
C LEU A 106 -8.42 16.29 -2.27
N SER A 107 -9.64 16.72 -1.92
CA SER A 107 -10.83 16.48 -2.75
C SER A 107 -10.68 17.17 -4.10
N THR A 108 -10.17 18.40 -4.12
CA THR A 108 -9.91 19.11 -5.36
C THR A 108 -8.83 18.45 -6.19
N LEU A 109 -7.72 18.06 -5.54
CA LEU A 109 -6.59 17.45 -6.24
C LEU A 109 -6.99 16.15 -6.93
N PHE A 110 -7.72 15.31 -6.24
CA PHE A 110 -8.06 13.97 -6.72
C PHE A 110 -9.45 13.90 -7.37
N ASP A 111 -10.12 15.03 -7.45
CA ASP A 111 -11.45 15.14 -8.07
C ASP A 111 -12.38 14.04 -7.54
N SER A 112 -12.54 14.04 -6.22
CA SER A 112 -13.36 13.08 -5.50
C SER A 112 -13.72 13.68 -4.15
N ILE A 113 -14.51 12.95 -3.34
CA ILE A 113 -14.87 13.40 -2.00
C ILE A 113 -13.92 12.68 -1.05
N CYS A 114 -13.05 13.42 -0.35
CA CYS A 114 -11.96 12.82 0.41
C CYS A 114 -12.12 12.96 1.92
N LEU A 115 -11.73 11.90 2.63
CA LEU A 115 -11.47 11.92 4.07
C LEU A 115 -10.05 11.43 4.31
N SER A 116 -9.41 11.99 5.32
CA SER A 116 -8.12 11.51 5.79
C SER A 116 -8.32 10.63 7.05
N THR A 117 -7.37 9.73 7.27
CA THR A 117 -7.34 8.84 8.43
C THR A 117 -5.90 8.74 8.93
N LEU A 118 -5.70 8.15 10.12
CA LEU A 118 -4.35 7.96 10.67
C LEU A 118 -3.47 7.10 9.75
N SER A 119 -4.07 6.17 9.05
CA SER A 119 -3.36 5.27 8.14
C SER A 119 -4.36 4.67 7.16
N CYS A 120 -3.86 4.09 6.08
CA CYS A 120 -4.71 3.32 5.17
C CYS A 120 -5.33 2.12 5.90
N SER A 121 -4.58 1.52 6.83
CA SER A 121 -5.10 0.42 7.63
C SER A 121 -6.31 0.84 8.47
N SER A 122 -6.26 2.03 9.07
CA SER A 122 -7.42 2.51 9.86
C SER A 122 -8.61 2.86 8.95
N ALA A 123 -8.35 3.32 7.73
CA ALA A 123 -9.40 3.53 6.75
C ALA A 123 -10.14 2.23 6.46
N SER A 124 -9.40 1.16 6.16
CA SER A 124 -10.00 -0.14 5.85
C SER A 124 -10.68 -0.76 7.07
N SER A 125 -10.11 -0.56 8.26
CA SER A 125 -10.73 -1.08 9.50
C SER A 125 -12.11 -0.46 9.74
N GLY A 126 -12.31 0.78 9.32
CA GLY A 126 -13.61 1.43 9.47
C GLY A 126 -14.54 1.15 8.30
N LEU A 127 -14.02 1.18 7.07
CA LEU A 127 -14.86 1.08 5.86
C LEU A 127 -15.35 -0.33 5.56
N LEU A 128 -14.49 -1.34 5.72
CA LEU A 128 -14.86 -2.69 5.30
C LEU A 128 -16.03 -3.27 6.09
N PRO A 129 -16.12 -3.10 7.42
CA PRO A 129 -17.32 -3.53 8.13
C PRO A 129 -18.57 -2.75 7.74
N LEU A 130 -18.45 -1.44 7.46
CA LEU A 130 -19.59 -0.65 6.98
C LEU A 130 -20.07 -1.17 5.62
N LEU A 131 -19.15 -1.49 4.73
CA LEU A 131 -19.49 -2.06 3.43
C LEU A 131 -20.19 -3.42 3.59
N ALA A 132 -19.63 -4.28 4.43
CA ALA A 132 -20.20 -5.61 4.68
C ALA A 132 -21.62 -5.54 5.25
N SER A 133 -21.90 -4.52 6.07
CA SER A 133 -23.22 -4.35 6.69
C SER A 133 -24.31 -3.94 5.69
N GLY A 134 -23.91 -3.45 4.52
CA GLY A 134 -24.85 -3.00 3.50
C GLY A 134 -25.22 -1.53 3.58
N VAL A 135 -24.77 -0.80 4.60
CA VAL A 135 -25.17 0.61 4.72
C VAL A 135 -24.58 1.48 3.59
N LEU A 136 -23.47 1.03 2.99
CA LEU A 136 -22.87 1.74 1.85
C LEU A 136 -23.44 1.31 0.51
N THR A 137 -24.31 0.31 0.49
CA THR A 137 -24.86 -0.28 -0.73
C THR A 137 -26.39 -0.36 -0.65
N ASN A 138 -27.01 0.73 -0.20
CA ASN A 138 -28.47 0.87 -0.14
C ASN A 138 -29.14 -0.25 0.63
N ASN A 139 -28.53 -0.61 1.77
CA ASN A 139 -29.03 -1.64 2.71
C ASN A 139 -29.11 -3.04 2.08
N CYS A 140 -28.28 -3.30 1.08
CA CYS A 140 -28.13 -4.63 0.51
C CYS A 140 -26.71 -5.13 0.82
N SER A 141 -26.56 -5.96 1.85
CA SER A 141 -25.25 -6.47 2.27
C SER A 141 -24.61 -7.27 1.14
N PRO A 142 -23.45 -6.85 0.64
CA PRO A 142 -22.83 -7.60 -0.45
C PRO A 142 -22.11 -8.84 0.09
N THR A 143 -21.96 -9.85 -0.75
CA THR A 143 -20.96 -10.89 -0.51
C THR A 143 -19.60 -10.22 -0.68
N MET A 144 -18.76 -10.29 0.36
CA MET A 144 -17.44 -9.66 0.35
C MET A 144 -16.42 -10.65 -0.20
N VAL A 145 -15.75 -10.27 -1.27
CA VAL A 145 -14.78 -11.13 -1.95
C VAL A 145 -13.42 -10.43 -1.90
N PHE A 146 -12.48 -11.01 -1.16
CA PHE A 146 -11.13 -10.45 -1.02
C PHE A 146 -10.17 -11.17 -1.97
N ASP A 147 -9.42 -10.42 -2.75
CA ASP A 147 -8.34 -11.00 -3.55
C ASP A 147 -7.33 -11.65 -2.60
N LYS A 148 -6.85 -12.84 -2.94
CA LYS A 148 -5.90 -13.59 -2.11
C LYS A 148 -4.64 -12.78 -1.81
N HIS A 149 -4.23 -11.87 -2.70
CA HIS A 149 -3.03 -11.05 -2.54
C HIS A 149 -3.31 -9.63 -2.04
N SER A 150 -4.56 -9.31 -1.69
CA SER A 150 -4.87 -7.99 -1.15
C SER A 150 -4.01 -7.72 0.09
N HIS A 151 -3.72 -6.45 0.34
CA HIS A 151 -2.79 -6.06 1.38
C HIS A 151 -3.16 -6.66 2.74
N TYR A 152 -2.15 -7.10 3.48
CA TYR A 152 -2.33 -7.80 4.76
C TYR A 152 -3.19 -7.00 5.74
N SER A 153 -3.14 -5.67 5.69
CA SER A 153 -3.93 -4.84 6.62
C SER A 153 -5.43 -5.09 6.51
N MET A 154 -5.89 -5.59 5.38
CA MET A 154 -7.32 -5.88 5.17
C MET A 154 -7.70 -7.31 5.61
N ASN A 155 -6.72 -8.18 5.76
CA ASN A 155 -6.98 -9.58 6.06
C ASN A 155 -7.64 -9.78 7.44
N PRO A 156 -7.18 -9.13 8.52
CA PRO A 156 -7.83 -9.30 9.82
C PRO A 156 -9.27 -8.81 9.86
N ILE A 157 -9.64 -7.91 8.94
CA ILE A 157 -10.97 -7.33 8.92
C ILE A 157 -12.02 -8.30 8.35
N LYS A 158 -11.56 -9.35 7.67
CA LYS A 158 -12.47 -10.39 7.14
C LYS A 158 -13.39 -10.96 8.24
N ALA A 159 -12.85 -11.15 9.45
CA ALA A 159 -13.64 -11.69 10.57
C ALA A 159 -14.80 -10.76 10.93
N SER A 160 -14.54 -9.44 11.00
CA SER A 160 -15.60 -8.47 11.28
C SER A 160 -16.61 -8.40 10.14
N CYS A 161 -16.16 -8.51 8.90
CA CYS A 161 -17.07 -8.54 7.75
C CYS A 161 -17.93 -9.80 7.78
N ALA A 162 -17.36 -10.92 8.21
CA ALA A 162 -18.08 -12.20 8.27
C ALA A 162 -19.20 -12.22 9.31
N ASP A 163 -19.13 -11.34 10.31
CA ASP A 163 -20.24 -11.17 11.25
C ASP A 163 -21.44 -10.50 10.58
N GLU A 164 -21.21 -9.80 9.47
CA GLU A 164 -22.27 -9.06 8.77
C GLU A 164 -22.78 -9.79 7.53
N THR A 165 -21.90 -10.50 6.81
CA THR A 165 -22.26 -11.07 5.50
C THR A 165 -21.32 -12.23 5.15
N GLU A 166 -21.61 -12.88 4.03
CA GLU A 166 -20.74 -13.92 3.48
C GLU A 166 -19.41 -13.31 3.04
N VAL A 167 -18.30 -13.97 3.42
CA VAL A 167 -16.94 -13.53 3.04
C VAL A 167 -16.24 -14.69 2.32
N LYS A 168 -15.64 -14.38 1.17
CA LYS A 168 -14.86 -15.33 0.38
C LYS A 168 -13.51 -14.73 0.03
N THR A 169 -12.53 -15.60 -0.20
CA THR A 169 -11.22 -15.22 -0.72
C THR A 169 -11.11 -15.74 -2.15
N ALA A 170 -10.92 -14.83 -3.10
CA ALA A 170 -10.79 -15.20 -4.51
C ALA A 170 -9.34 -15.49 -4.86
N PRO A 171 -9.08 -16.45 -5.74
CA PRO A 171 -7.73 -16.58 -6.29
C PRO A 171 -7.29 -15.24 -6.92
N HIS A 172 -6.00 -14.98 -6.90
CA HIS A 172 -5.49 -13.69 -7.34
C HIS A 172 -5.88 -13.37 -8.79
N ASN A 173 -6.49 -12.20 -9.00
CA ASN A 173 -6.90 -11.70 -10.32
C ASN A 173 -7.83 -12.66 -11.08
N ASP A 174 -8.61 -13.46 -10.38
CA ASP A 174 -9.49 -14.44 -11.03
C ASP A 174 -10.87 -13.81 -11.28
N LEU A 175 -11.00 -13.14 -12.42
CA LEU A 175 -12.24 -12.47 -12.79
C LEU A 175 -13.39 -13.47 -13.02
N SER A 176 -13.09 -14.68 -13.47
CA SER A 176 -14.12 -15.71 -13.67
C SER A 176 -14.77 -16.11 -12.34
N PHE A 177 -13.95 -16.23 -11.29
CA PHE A 177 -14.45 -16.52 -9.95
C PHE A 177 -15.42 -15.43 -9.50
N ILE A 178 -15.02 -14.16 -9.69
CA ILE A 178 -15.84 -13.01 -9.29
C ILE A 178 -17.12 -12.97 -10.11
N GLU A 179 -17.04 -13.19 -11.42
CA GLU A 179 -18.21 -13.16 -12.30
C GLU A 179 -19.22 -14.23 -11.93
N GLU A 180 -18.77 -15.45 -11.61
CA GLU A 180 -19.67 -16.52 -11.19
C GLU A 180 -20.42 -16.15 -9.91
N LEU A 181 -19.76 -15.48 -8.99
CA LEU A 181 -20.43 -14.98 -7.77
C LEU A 181 -21.44 -13.89 -8.11
N CYS A 182 -21.09 -12.99 -9.03
CA CYS A 182 -22.01 -11.93 -9.47
C CYS A 182 -23.30 -12.53 -10.06
N LYS A 183 -23.20 -13.67 -10.75
CA LYS A 183 -24.36 -14.35 -11.31
C LYS A 183 -25.23 -15.01 -10.24
N LYS A 184 -24.62 -15.40 -9.10
CA LYS A 184 -25.30 -16.19 -8.06
C LYS A 184 -25.73 -15.39 -6.84
N ARG A 185 -25.23 -14.16 -6.68
CA ARG A 185 -25.50 -13.34 -5.51
C ARG A 185 -26.17 -12.04 -5.93
N LYS A 186 -27.00 -11.50 -5.05
CA LYS A 186 -27.73 -10.26 -5.30
C LYS A 186 -26.76 -9.07 -5.42
N LYS A 187 -25.70 -9.07 -4.60
CA LYS A 187 -24.70 -8.00 -4.60
C LYS A 187 -23.35 -8.57 -4.22
N VAL A 188 -22.31 -8.18 -4.93
CA VAL A 188 -20.93 -8.61 -4.65
C VAL A 188 -20.06 -7.36 -4.52
N ALA A 189 -19.15 -7.37 -3.54
CA ALA A 189 -18.11 -6.36 -3.39
C ALA A 189 -16.75 -7.04 -3.47
N TYR A 190 -15.89 -6.54 -4.34
CA TYR A 190 -14.54 -7.08 -4.52
C TYR A 190 -13.53 -6.15 -3.88
N VAL A 191 -12.69 -6.71 -3.00
CA VAL A 191 -11.66 -5.99 -2.26
C VAL A 191 -10.30 -6.39 -2.84
N CYS A 192 -9.57 -5.41 -3.38
CA CYS A 192 -8.30 -5.70 -4.07
C CYS A 192 -7.37 -4.48 -3.98
N ASP A 193 -6.13 -4.69 -4.43
CA ASP A 193 -5.17 -3.60 -4.61
C ASP A 193 -5.12 -3.24 -6.11
N GLY A 194 -4.80 -2.00 -6.43
CA GLY A 194 -4.52 -1.62 -7.82
C GLY A 194 -3.18 -2.17 -8.26
N ILE A 195 -2.14 -1.88 -7.48
CA ILE A 195 -0.81 -2.47 -7.61
C ILE A 195 -0.53 -3.20 -6.30
N TYR A 196 -0.19 -4.47 -6.39
CA TYR A 196 -0.02 -5.33 -5.22
C TYR A 196 1.38 -5.18 -4.63
N SER A 197 1.48 -5.27 -3.33
CA SER A 197 2.74 -5.03 -2.60
C SER A 197 3.86 -6.01 -2.96
N MET A 198 3.50 -7.19 -3.45
CA MET A 198 4.47 -8.21 -3.88
C MET A 198 4.50 -8.35 -5.41
N GLY A 199 4.13 -7.29 -6.13
CA GLY A 199 4.07 -7.30 -7.58
C GLY A 199 2.73 -7.82 -8.07
N GLY A 200 2.33 -7.42 -9.22
CA GLY A 200 1.03 -7.74 -9.76
C GLY A 200 0.18 -6.48 -9.87
N ILE A 201 -0.68 -6.47 -10.84
CA ILE A 201 -1.53 -5.33 -11.16
C ILE A 201 -2.94 -5.85 -11.40
N ALA A 202 -3.94 -5.16 -10.85
CA ALA A 202 -5.34 -5.52 -11.05
C ALA A 202 -5.73 -5.36 -12.52
N ASP A 203 -6.60 -6.23 -13.00
CA ASP A 203 -7.20 -6.10 -14.32
C ASP A 203 -8.35 -5.10 -14.24
N ILE A 204 -8.01 -3.82 -14.34
CA ILE A 204 -8.98 -2.74 -14.17
C ILE A 204 -10.08 -2.81 -15.23
N ASP A 205 -9.72 -3.07 -16.49
CA ASP A 205 -10.71 -3.12 -17.57
C ASP A 205 -11.73 -4.23 -17.33
N GLY A 206 -11.24 -5.40 -16.90
CA GLY A 206 -12.14 -6.51 -16.56
C GLY A 206 -13.02 -6.21 -15.37
N LEU A 207 -12.47 -5.54 -14.34
CA LEU A 207 -13.24 -5.17 -13.16
C LEU A 207 -14.31 -4.11 -13.49
N LEU A 208 -13.99 -3.14 -14.34
CA LEU A 208 -14.95 -2.14 -14.77
C LEU A 208 -16.07 -2.77 -15.63
N TYR A 209 -15.72 -3.78 -16.41
CA TYR A 209 -16.73 -4.55 -17.15
C TYR A 209 -17.70 -5.24 -16.18
N LEU A 210 -17.17 -5.91 -15.16
CA LEU A 210 -18.02 -6.60 -14.17
C LEU A 210 -18.87 -5.61 -13.38
N LYS A 211 -18.32 -4.44 -13.09
CA LYS A 211 -19.07 -3.35 -12.43
C LYS A 211 -20.23 -2.92 -13.31
N SER A 212 -19.98 -2.68 -14.59
CA SER A 212 -21.01 -2.25 -15.54
C SER A 212 -22.08 -3.33 -15.76
N ARG A 213 -21.64 -4.57 -15.91
CA ARG A 213 -22.54 -5.68 -16.27
C ARG A 213 -23.37 -6.19 -15.09
N TYR A 214 -22.77 -6.26 -13.89
CA TYR A 214 -23.38 -6.92 -12.73
C TYR A 214 -23.57 -6.00 -11.52
N GLY A 215 -23.15 -4.76 -11.59
CA GLY A 215 -23.21 -3.88 -10.43
C GLY A 215 -22.19 -4.24 -9.35
N LEU A 216 -21.06 -4.80 -9.74
CA LEU A 216 -19.98 -5.12 -8.79
C LEU A 216 -19.54 -3.87 -8.06
N PHE A 217 -19.47 -3.94 -6.73
CA PHE A 217 -18.90 -2.87 -5.92
C PHE A 217 -17.40 -3.08 -5.83
N LEU A 218 -16.62 -2.03 -6.10
CA LEU A 218 -15.15 -2.11 -6.06
C LEU A 218 -14.62 -1.37 -4.84
N TYR A 219 -13.87 -2.08 -3.99
CA TYR A 219 -13.09 -1.50 -2.90
C TYR A 219 -11.63 -1.71 -3.24
N MET A 220 -10.91 -0.62 -3.52
CA MET A 220 -9.59 -0.74 -4.12
C MET A 220 -8.55 0.05 -3.33
N ASP A 221 -7.48 -0.65 -2.93
CA ASP A 221 -6.33 -0.04 -2.25
C ASP A 221 -5.31 0.37 -3.30
N ASP A 222 -5.14 1.67 -3.49
CA ASP A 222 -4.23 2.22 -4.49
C ASP A 222 -2.96 2.80 -3.88
N SER A 223 -2.55 2.31 -2.72
CA SER A 223 -1.39 2.83 -1.99
C SER A 223 -0.09 2.81 -2.80
N HIS A 224 0.10 1.79 -3.64
CA HIS A 224 1.33 1.66 -4.42
C HIS A 224 1.31 2.44 -5.72
N ALA A 225 0.20 3.09 -6.06
CA ALA A 225 0.07 3.85 -7.29
C ALA A 225 -0.21 5.33 -7.07
N LEU A 226 -0.84 5.69 -5.96
CA LEU A 226 -1.15 7.10 -5.68
C LEU A 226 0.12 7.94 -5.79
N SER A 227 0.03 9.08 -6.43
CA SER A 227 1.13 10.02 -6.71
C SER A 227 2.13 9.52 -7.74
N ALA A 228 2.42 8.22 -7.80
CA ALA A 228 3.38 7.66 -8.75
C ALA A 228 2.82 7.61 -10.17
N PHE A 229 1.50 7.60 -10.31
CA PHE A 229 0.85 7.47 -11.62
C PHE A 229 -0.30 8.44 -11.75
N GLY A 230 -0.58 8.79 -13.00
CA GLY A 230 -1.76 9.57 -13.34
C GLY A 230 -1.54 11.06 -13.23
N GLU A 231 -2.38 11.79 -13.93
CA GLU A 231 -2.39 13.25 -13.88
C GLU A 231 -2.64 13.71 -12.45
N ARG A 232 -1.80 14.63 -11.99
CA ARG A 232 -1.85 15.14 -10.60
C ARG A 232 -1.69 14.03 -9.55
N GLY A 233 -1.12 12.89 -9.95
CA GLY A 233 -0.87 11.79 -9.04
C GLY A 233 -2.10 11.03 -8.58
N ARG A 234 -3.18 11.06 -9.34
CA ARG A 234 -4.46 10.46 -8.97
C ARG A 234 -4.40 8.94 -8.76
N GLY A 235 -3.33 8.30 -9.22
CA GLY A 235 -3.15 6.87 -9.02
C GLY A 235 -3.66 6.05 -10.19
N PHE A 236 -3.56 4.74 -10.04
CA PHE A 236 -3.87 3.80 -11.12
C PHE A 236 -5.37 3.74 -11.38
N ILE A 237 -6.14 3.60 -10.30
CA ILE A 237 -7.58 3.37 -10.42
C ILE A 237 -8.34 4.66 -10.70
N ARG A 238 -8.09 5.71 -9.93
CA ARG A 238 -8.81 6.97 -10.09
C ARG A 238 -8.61 7.56 -11.49
N SER A 239 -7.42 7.36 -12.06
CA SER A 239 -7.11 7.84 -13.41
C SER A 239 -7.87 7.09 -14.51
N ARG A 240 -8.34 5.87 -14.24
CA ARG A 240 -9.08 5.04 -15.20
C ARG A 240 -10.58 5.24 -15.12
N ILE A 241 -11.06 6.01 -14.15
CA ILE A 241 -12.49 6.27 -13.93
C ILE A 241 -12.73 7.77 -14.12
N GLN A 242 -13.59 8.13 -15.05
CA GLN A 242 -13.84 9.54 -15.35
C GLN A 242 -14.45 10.27 -14.14
N THR A 243 -15.48 9.67 -13.55
CA THR A 243 -16.16 10.21 -12.38
C THR A 243 -16.34 9.09 -11.36
N LEU A 244 -15.93 9.37 -10.12
CA LEU A 244 -16.10 8.39 -9.04
C LEU A 244 -17.56 8.39 -8.59
N ASP A 245 -18.18 7.22 -8.55
CA ASP A 245 -19.58 7.06 -8.15
C ASP A 245 -19.68 6.36 -6.78
N ASP A 246 -20.91 6.00 -6.39
CA ASP A 246 -21.15 5.36 -5.10
C ASP A 246 -20.96 3.84 -5.11
N GLN A 247 -20.42 3.29 -6.22
CA GLN A 247 -20.13 1.85 -6.34
C GLN A 247 -18.64 1.56 -6.31
N THR A 248 -17.81 2.57 -6.04
CA THR A 248 -16.35 2.40 -5.98
C THR A 248 -15.82 3.23 -4.83
N LEU A 249 -15.06 2.58 -3.95
CA LEU A 249 -14.28 3.24 -2.89
C LEU A 249 -12.81 3.00 -3.16
N ILE A 250 -12.01 4.06 -3.04
CA ILE A 250 -10.56 3.97 -3.21
C ILE A 250 -9.92 4.40 -1.89
N VAL A 251 -9.02 3.58 -1.38
CA VAL A 251 -8.21 3.93 -0.22
C VAL A 251 -6.74 3.96 -0.63
N ALA A 252 -5.94 4.74 0.08
CA ALA A 252 -4.51 4.80 -0.21
C ALA A 252 -3.75 5.31 1.01
N SER A 253 -2.46 4.98 1.07
CA SER A 253 -1.57 5.51 2.09
C SER A 253 -0.97 6.84 1.63
N LEU A 254 -0.96 7.81 2.53
CA LEU A 254 -0.30 9.10 2.30
C LEU A 254 1.11 9.12 2.91
N GLY A 255 1.50 8.05 3.52
CA GLY A 255 2.81 7.93 4.14
C GLY A 255 3.55 6.68 3.69
N UNK A 256 4.84 6.94 3.59
CA UNK A 256 5.57 5.95 3.27
C UNK A 256 5.39 5.48 1.99
N LYS A 257 4.77 6.26 1.25
CA LYS A 257 4.44 5.98 -0.14
C LYS A 257 4.76 7.22 -0.95
N SER A 258 4.38 7.22 -2.22
CA SER A 258 4.80 8.29 -3.14
C SER A 258 4.29 9.67 -2.77
N PHE A 259 3.17 9.77 -2.06
CA PHE A 259 2.63 11.08 -1.66
C PHE A 259 3.60 11.82 -0.72
N GLY A 260 4.37 11.10 0.08
CA GLY A 260 5.47 11.68 0.84
C GLY A 260 5.12 12.34 2.16
N ALA A 261 3.88 12.17 2.64
CA ALA A 261 3.46 12.76 3.91
C ALA A 261 3.18 11.67 4.94
N SER A 262 2.01 11.67 5.56
CA SER A 262 1.63 10.67 6.56
C SER A 262 0.12 10.51 6.56
N GLY A 263 -0.36 9.34 6.94
CA GLY A 263 -1.77 9.08 7.08
C GLY A 263 -2.35 8.23 5.98
N GLY A 264 -3.67 8.16 5.96
CA GLY A 264 -4.43 7.46 4.95
C GLY A 264 -5.46 8.36 4.30
N LEU A 265 -5.93 7.92 3.15
CA LEU A 265 -6.87 8.67 2.32
C LEU A 265 -8.00 7.75 1.90
N ILE A 266 -9.22 8.28 1.91
CA ILE A 266 -10.37 7.62 1.32
C ILE A 266 -10.95 8.56 0.26
N MET A 267 -11.22 8.02 -0.93
CA MET A 267 -11.93 8.72 -2.00
C MET A 267 -13.32 8.12 -2.15
N PHE A 268 -14.33 8.96 -1.98
CA PHE A 268 -15.74 8.60 -2.16
C PHE A 268 -16.31 9.30 -3.38
N GLY A 269 -17.32 8.68 -4.00
CA GLY A 269 -18.16 9.35 -4.99
C GLY A 269 -19.48 9.86 -4.40
N SER A 270 -19.69 9.71 -3.10
CA SER A 270 -20.97 9.97 -2.44
C SER A 270 -20.76 10.68 -1.10
N GLU A 271 -21.40 11.85 -0.95
CA GLU A 271 -21.41 12.57 0.32
C GLU A 271 -22.06 11.74 1.44
N ARG A 272 -23.07 10.95 1.07
CA ARG A 272 -23.74 10.09 2.03
C ARG A 272 -22.76 9.05 2.60
N GLN A 273 -21.96 8.42 1.73
CA GLN A 273 -20.99 7.41 2.16
C GLN A 273 -19.89 8.06 3.02
N LYS A 274 -19.44 9.25 2.65
CA LYS A 274 -18.48 10.00 3.45
C LYS A 274 -19.02 10.27 4.85
N SER A 275 -20.28 10.71 4.95
CA SER A 275 -20.92 11.01 6.23
C SER A 275 -21.04 9.75 7.10
N LEU A 276 -21.38 8.60 6.49
CA LEU A 276 -21.46 7.34 7.22
C LEU A 276 -20.09 6.94 7.79
N MET A 277 -19.05 7.05 6.98
CA MET A 277 -17.70 6.76 7.45
C MET A 277 -17.28 7.71 8.56
N HIS A 278 -17.55 9.02 8.39
CA HIS A 278 -17.17 10.03 9.37
C HIS A 278 -17.81 9.75 10.73
N ARG A 279 -19.08 9.31 10.74
CA ARG A 279 -19.81 9.07 11.99
C ARG A 279 -19.57 7.69 12.59
N TYR A 280 -19.51 6.66 11.76
CA TYR A 280 -19.56 5.27 12.22
C TYR A 280 -18.33 4.45 11.87
N GLY A 281 -17.35 5.03 11.24
CA GLY A 281 -16.17 4.33 10.73
C GLY A 281 -15.16 3.95 11.80
N GLY A 282 -15.61 3.47 12.93
CA GLY A 282 -14.77 2.87 13.97
C GLY A 282 -13.48 3.64 14.24
N PRO A 283 -12.34 2.98 14.03
CA PRO A 283 -11.05 3.59 14.39
C PRO A 283 -10.78 4.92 13.71
N SER A 284 -11.34 5.17 12.54
CA SER A 284 -11.10 6.43 11.85
C SER A 284 -11.85 7.59 12.49
N ASN A 285 -12.83 7.30 13.31
CA ASN A 285 -13.64 8.31 13.99
C ASN A 285 -13.10 8.64 15.38
N TRP A 286 -12.85 7.63 16.23
CA TRP A 286 -12.54 7.89 17.63
C TRP A 286 -11.13 7.49 18.07
N SER A 287 -10.24 7.16 17.14
CA SER A 287 -8.84 6.90 17.48
C SER A 287 -7.92 8.02 17.02
N GLN A 288 -8.43 9.24 17.10
CA GLN A 288 -7.75 10.48 16.75
C GLN A 288 -7.71 10.73 15.24
N SER A 289 -7.63 12.00 14.88
CA SER A 289 -7.40 12.46 13.51
C SER A 289 -5.89 12.56 13.25
N LEU A 290 -5.52 12.92 12.03
CA LEU A 290 -4.13 13.25 11.72
C LEU A 290 -3.65 14.38 12.62
N ASN A 291 -2.39 14.34 13.02
CA ASN A 291 -1.81 15.44 13.75
C ASN A 291 -1.44 16.59 12.79
N SER A 292 -1.18 17.76 13.37
CA SER A 292 -0.95 18.97 12.58
C SER A 292 0.31 18.89 11.73
N ALA A 293 1.33 18.13 12.15
CA ALA A 293 2.53 17.93 11.34
C ALA A 293 2.18 17.15 10.05
N ALA A 294 1.41 16.07 10.19
CA ALA A 294 0.97 15.27 9.04
C ALA A 294 0.13 16.11 8.07
N ILE A 295 -0.76 16.94 8.62
CA ILE A 295 -1.62 17.82 7.83
C ILE A 295 -0.77 18.83 7.05
N GLY A 296 0.16 19.49 7.72
CA GLY A 296 1.03 20.47 7.07
C GLY A 296 1.91 19.86 6.00
N ALA A 297 2.47 18.67 6.27
CA ALA A 297 3.25 17.92 5.28
C ALA A 297 2.39 17.61 4.05
N GLY A 298 1.15 17.16 4.28
CA GLY A 298 0.23 16.84 3.20
C GLY A 298 -0.15 18.04 2.35
N LEU A 299 -0.39 19.20 2.98
CA LEU A 299 -0.68 20.43 2.25
C LEU A 299 0.50 20.82 1.34
N ALA A 300 1.72 20.66 1.82
CA ALA A 300 2.92 20.93 1.00
C ALA A 300 3.01 19.94 -0.16
N SER A 301 2.71 18.67 0.09
CA SER A 301 2.72 17.66 -0.97
C SER A 301 1.70 17.98 -2.06
N ILE A 302 0.50 18.44 -1.67
CA ILE A 302 -0.52 18.84 -2.64
C ILE A 302 0.02 19.94 -3.58
N LYS A 303 0.76 20.90 -3.04
CA LYS A 303 1.35 21.97 -3.87
C LYS A 303 2.31 21.39 -4.91
N ILE A 304 3.13 20.41 -4.50
CA ILE A 304 4.06 19.75 -5.42
C ILE A 304 3.28 19.03 -6.52
N HIS A 305 2.17 18.36 -6.16
CA HIS A 305 1.33 17.62 -7.11
C HIS A 305 0.71 18.52 -8.16
N GLN A 306 0.64 19.82 -7.91
CA GLN A 306 0.07 20.81 -8.83
C GLN A 306 1.11 21.43 -9.76
N THR A 307 2.36 20.98 -9.68
CA THR A 307 3.49 21.53 -10.45
C THR A 307 4.07 20.49 -11.41
N GLU A 308 4.95 20.97 -12.31
CA GLU A 308 5.69 20.11 -13.23
C GLU A 308 6.68 19.17 -12.51
N GLU A 309 7.01 19.48 -11.27
CA GLU A 309 7.92 18.62 -10.50
C GLU A 309 7.36 17.21 -10.35
N LEU A 310 6.05 17.06 -10.14
CA LEU A 310 5.44 15.74 -10.04
C LEU A 310 5.64 14.96 -11.34
N CYS A 311 5.35 15.59 -12.48
CA CYS A 311 5.52 14.94 -13.79
C CYS A 311 6.96 14.50 -14.01
N SER A 312 7.91 15.37 -13.64
CA SER A 312 9.34 15.05 -13.76
C SER A 312 9.71 13.82 -12.92
N LEU A 313 9.19 13.75 -11.68
CA LEU A 313 9.46 12.61 -10.81
C LEU A 313 8.83 11.33 -11.35
N GLN A 314 7.60 11.41 -11.86
CA GLN A 314 6.95 10.25 -12.47
C GLN A 314 7.75 9.72 -13.67
N GLU A 315 8.27 10.62 -14.50
CA GLU A 315 9.10 10.24 -15.65
C GLU A 315 10.41 9.58 -15.21
N LYS A 316 11.06 10.15 -14.21
CA LYS A 316 12.31 9.57 -13.67
C LYS A 316 12.06 8.17 -13.10
N LEU A 317 10.96 7.98 -12.39
CA LEU A 317 10.60 6.66 -11.86
C LEU A 317 10.46 5.66 -12.99
N LEU A 318 9.73 6.03 -14.04
CA LEU A 318 9.48 5.14 -15.17
C LEU A 318 10.79 4.80 -15.89
N LEU A 319 11.69 5.77 -16.08
CA LEU A 319 12.99 5.53 -16.68
C LEU A 319 13.83 4.57 -15.85
N ASN A 320 13.80 4.72 -14.51
CA ASN A 320 14.55 3.82 -13.62
C ASN A 320 13.97 2.40 -13.64
N ILE A 321 12.65 2.27 -13.72
CA ILE A 321 11.99 0.96 -13.87
C ILE A 321 12.45 0.29 -15.17
N LYS A 322 12.43 1.03 -16.29
CA LYS A 322 12.85 0.51 -17.59
C LYS A 322 14.32 0.13 -17.60
N LEU A 323 15.16 0.93 -16.96
CA LEU A 323 16.58 0.62 -16.83
C LEU A 323 16.79 -0.71 -16.12
N PHE A 324 16.11 -0.89 -14.96
CA PHE A 324 16.20 -2.14 -14.21
C PHE A 324 15.77 -3.32 -15.10
N ASP A 325 14.63 -3.20 -15.78
CA ASP A 325 14.10 -4.28 -16.61
C ASP A 325 15.01 -4.61 -17.78
N SER A 326 15.79 -3.65 -18.26
CA SER A 326 16.75 -3.90 -19.35
C SER A 326 17.95 -4.73 -18.88
N LEU A 327 18.18 -4.79 -17.55
CA LEU A 327 19.34 -5.47 -16.97
C LEU A 327 18.97 -6.76 -16.26
N ILE A 328 17.80 -6.81 -15.64
CA ILE A 328 17.33 -7.96 -14.85
C ILE A 328 15.90 -8.31 -15.28
N HIS A 329 15.71 -9.55 -15.67
CA HIS A 329 14.38 -10.05 -16.02
C HIS A 329 13.67 -10.57 -14.75
N THR A 330 12.41 -10.22 -14.56
CA THR A 330 11.54 -10.77 -13.50
C THR A 330 10.14 -10.97 -14.07
N ASP A 331 9.28 -11.63 -13.31
CA ASP A 331 7.88 -11.80 -13.71
C ASP A 331 7.14 -10.46 -13.86
N GLN A 332 7.65 -9.39 -13.22
CA GLN A 332 7.05 -8.07 -13.30
C GLN A 332 7.64 -7.20 -14.41
N SER A 333 8.64 -7.71 -15.15
CA SER A 333 9.28 -6.95 -16.23
C SER A 333 8.26 -6.45 -17.23
N GLY A 334 8.41 -5.19 -17.63
CA GLY A 334 7.51 -4.54 -18.59
C GLY A 334 6.32 -3.85 -17.94
N THR A 335 6.05 -4.08 -16.65
CA THR A 335 4.98 -3.34 -15.96
C THR A 335 5.51 -1.99 -15.48
N ASN A 336 4.61 -1.04 -15.28
CA ASN A 336 4.99 0.28 -14.79
C ASN A 336 5.05 0.34 -13.25
N ALA A 337 4.69 -0.74 -12.56
CA ALA A 337 4.84 -0.82 -11.11
C ALA A 337 6.31 -0.80 -10.73
N ALA A 338 6.64 -0.17 -9.62
CA ALA A 338 8.03 0.01 -9.18
C ALA A 338 8.54 -1.15 -8.32
N ILE A 339 7.87 -2.28 -8.33
CA ILE A 339 8.15 -3.44 -7.48
C ILE A 339 8.60 -4.60 -8.35
N ARG A 340 9.73 -5.23 -7.96
CA ARG A 340 10.26 -6.42 -8.65
C ARG A 340 10.56 -7.50 -7.62
N LEU A 341 10.26 -8.75 -7.96
CA LEU A 341 10.59 -9.90 -7.10
C LEU A 341 11.62 -10.79 -7.79
N ILE A 342 12.70 -11.08 -7.09
CA ILE A 342 13.70 -12.06 -7.51
C ILE A 342 13.39 -13.35 -6.77
N THR A 343 12.80 -14.31 -7.44
CA THR A 343 12.34 -15.55 -6.82
C THR A 343 13.52 -16.42 -6.43
N CYS A 344 13.58 -16.81 -5.16
CA CYS A 344 14.67 -17.63 -4.60
C CYS A 344 14.18 -19.00 -4.15
N GLY A 345 12.90 -19.14 -3.86
CA GLY A 345 12.29 -20.37 -3.39
C GLY A 345 12.44 -20.56 -1.88
N LYS A 346 13.64 -20.80 -1.39
CA LYS A 346 13.89 -21.02 0.04
C LYS A 346 14.27 -19.71 0.74
N ALA A 347 13.77 -19.55 1.98
CA ALA A 347 14.09 -18.38 2.81
C ALA A 347 15.59 -18.24 3.03
N GLU A 348 16.29 -19.34 3.27
CA GLU A 348 17.74 -19.34 3.44
C GLU A 348 18.45 -18.70 2.26
N LYS A 349 18.03 -19.04 1.04
CA LYS A 349 18.63 -18.51 -0.19
C LYS A 349 18.35 -17.01 -0.34
N ALA A 350 17.11 -16.60 -0.12
CA ALA A 350 16.74 -15.17 -0.17
C ALA A 350 17.55 -14.37 0.87
N ASN A 351 17.66 -14.89 2.10
CA ASN A 351 18.43 -14.24 3.16
C ASN A 351 19.91 -14.13 2.78
N THR A 352 20.50 -15.22 2.27
CA THR A 352 21.91 -15.24 1.88
C THR A 352 22.21 -14.18 0.81
N LEU A 353 21.37 -14.11 -0.23
CA LEU A 353 21.58 -13.12 -1.29
C LEU A 353 21.41 -11.69 -0.77
N THR A 354 20.42 -11.47 0.09
CA THR A 354 20.19 -10.15 0.69
C THR A 354 21.39 -9.73 1.53
N ILE A 355 21.96 -10.68 2.31
CA ILE A 355 23.16 -10.40 3.12
C ILE A 355 24.33 -9.99 2.20
N HIS A 356 24.55 -10.73 1.12
CA HIS A 356 25.63 -10.41 0.17
C HIS A 356 25.43 -9.05 -0.48
N LEU A 357 24.21 -8.71 -0.88
CA LEU A 357 23.92 -7.40 -1.47
C LEU A 357 24.13 -6.28 -0.45
N ALA A 358 23.73 -6.49 0.79
CA ALA A 358 23.98 -5.52 1.86
C ALA A 358 25.46 -5.26 2.08
N UNK A 359 26.05 -6.15 1.90
CA UNK A 359 27.37 -6.11 2.02
C UNK A 359 27.97 -5.39 1.03
N LYS A 360 27.51 -5.23 -0.07
CA LYS A 360 27.97 -4.39 -1.21
C LYS A 360 27.36 -2.99 -1.20
N GLY A 361 26.59 -2.67 -0.18
CA GLY A 361 25.91 -1.38 -0.08
C GLY A 361 24.58 -1.26 -0.81
N UNK A 362 23.84 -2.26 -1.18
CA UNK A 362 22.63 -2.31 -1.68
C UNK A 362 21.78 -2.95 -0.78
N PHE A 363 20.93 -2.38 -0.28
CA PHE A 363 20.00 -3.02 0.68
C PHE A 363 18.66 -3.33 0.02
N THR A 364 18.23 -4.58 0.17
CA THR A 364 16.95 -5.07 -0.37
C THR A 364 16.14 -5.72 0.75
N SER A 365 14.90 -6.16 0.45
CA SER A 365 14.07 -6.90 1.42
C SER A 365 14.06 -8.38 1.06
N SER A 366 14.50 -9.22 1.99
CA SER A 366 14.25 -10.64 1.90
C SER A 366 12.81 -10.88 2.37
N VAL A 367 11.98 -11.51 1.54
CA VAL A 367 10.58 -11.78 1.87
C VAL A 367 10.34 -13.28 1.85
N PHE A 368 9.84 -13.78 2.98
CA PHE A 368 9.62 -15.21 3.20
C PHE A 368 8.38 -15.38 4.06
N PHE A 369 8.03 -16.63 4.38
CA PHE A 369 6.83 -16.88 5.18
C PHE A 369 6.91 -16.14 6.52
N PRO A 370 5.82 -15.46 6.96
CA PRO A 370 4.47 -15.53 6.44
C PRO A 370 4.13 -14.48 5.35
N VAL A 371 5.06 -13.61 4.99
CA VAL A 371 4.83 -12.57 3.95
C VAL A 371 4.62 -13.24 2.58
N MET A 372 5.44 -14.25 2.30
CA MET A 372 5.33 -15.06 1.08
C MET A 372 5.01 -16.50 1.46
N PRO A 373 4.29 -17.23 0.61
CA PRO A 373 4.07 -18.66 0.88
C PRO A 373 5.39 -19.42 1.00
N ARG A 374 5.37 -20.52 1.78
CA ARG A 374 6.55 -21.38 1.87
C ARG A 374 6.96 -21.87 0.49
N GLY A 375 8.26 -21.91 0.24
CA GLY A 375 8.81 -22.31 -1.04
C GLY A 375 8.79 -21.21 -2.10
N LYS A 376 8.31 -20.01 -1.74
CA LYS A 376 8.23 -18.87 -2.67
C LYS A 376 8.97 -17.64 -2.14
N ALA A 377 9.95 -17.84 -1.28
CA ALA A 377 10.75 -16.72 -0.78
C ALA A 377 11.44 -15.99 -1.91
N ALA A 378 11.62 -14.69 -1.76
CA ALA A 378 12.15 -13.83 -2.81
C ALA A 378 12.90 -12.66 -2.21
N ILE A 379 13.67 -11.98 -3.06
CA ILE A 379 14.17 -10.64 -2.75
C ILE A 379 13.20 -9.65 -3.39
N ARG A 380 12.68 -8.75 -2.60
CA ARG A 380 11.80 -7.68 -3.09
C ARG A 380 12.64 -6.44 -3.32
N VAL A 381 12.59 -5.93 -4.53
CA VAL A 381 13.31 -4.74 -4.96
C VAL A 381 12.30 -3.67 -5.33
N THR A 382 12.49 -2.45 -4.82
CA THR A 382 11.67 -1.32 -5.23
C THR A 382 12.55 -0.26 -5.87
N LEU A 383 12.03 0.37 -6.93
CA LEU A 383 12.73 1.42 -7.66
C LEU A 383 12.19 2.78 -7.19
N ARG A 384 13.01 3.82 -7.34
CA ARG A 384 12.64 5.17 -6.92
C ARG A 384 13.10 6.18 -7.96
N ALA A 385 12.37 7.27 -8.06
CA ALA A 385 12.71 8.37 -8.96
C ALA A 385 14.05 9.03 -8.58
N ASP A 386 14.37 9.07 -7.28
CA ASP A 386 15.58 9.74 -6.78
C ASP A 386 16.81 8.84 -6.79
N MET A 387 16.72 7.64 -7.36
CA MET A 387 17.89 6.79 -7.54
C MET A 387 18.73 7.27 -8.73
N ASP A 388 20.04 7.33 -8.52
CA ASP A 388 21.00 7.58 -9.61
C ASP A 388 21.02 6.35 -10.53
N PRO A 389 20.84 6.50 -11.85
CA PRO A 389 20.96 5.37 -12.77
C PRO A 389 22.24 4.57 -12.62
N ALA A 390 23.37 5.23 -12.32
CA ALA A 390 24.65 4.52 -12.09
C ALA A 390 24.55 3.55 -10.92
N THR A 391 23.82 3.94 -9.85
CA THR A 391 23.61 3.08 -8.69
C THR A 391 22.76 1.86 -9.07
N ILE A 392 21.74 2.06 -9.91
CA ILE A 392 20.91 0.94 -10.40
C ILE A 392 21.75 -0.04 -11.22
N ILE A 393 22.58 0.48 -12.11
CA ILE A 393 23.46 -0.36 -12.95
C ILE A 393 24.41 -1.17 -12.07
N LEU A 394 25.02 -0.53 -11.09
CA LEU A 394 25.92 -1.22 -10.17
C LEU A 394 25.20 -2.30 -9.37
N PHE A 395 24.02 -2.00 -8.86
CA PHE A 395 23.19 -2.96 -8.13
C PHE A 395 22.88 -4.17 -9.02
N CYS A 396 22.46 -3.92 -10.26
CA CYS A 396 22.12 -5.00 -11.18
C CYS A 396 23.32 -5.87 -11.53
N SER A 397 24.50 -5.26 -11.60
CA SER A 397 25.76 -6.00 -11.83
C SER A 397 26.05 -6.96 -10.68
N TYR A 398 25.95 -6.48 -9.44
CA TYR A 398 26.13 -7.33 -8.25
C TYR A 398 25.08 -8.45 -8.22
N LEU A 399 23.83 -8.09 -8.50
CA LEU A 399 22.73 -9.05 -8.47
C LEU A 399 22.95 -10.16 -9.51
N THR A 400 23.33 -9.80 -10.73
CA THR A 400 23.59 -10.77 -11.81
C THR A 400 24.68 -11.75 -11.39
N THR A 401 25.78 -11.24 -10.84
CA THR A 401 26.88 -12.09 -10.37
C THR A 401 26.40 -13.07 -9.30
N LEU A 402 25.61 -12.61 -8.35
CA LEU A 402 25.11 -13.47 -7.28
C LEU A 402 24.09 -14.50 -7.79
N LEU A 403 23.22 -14.10 -8.72
CA LEU A 403 22.24 -15.04 -9.29
C LEU A 403 22.95 -16.16 -10.04
N ASN A 404 23.98 -15.84 -10.82
CA ASN A 404 24.76 -16.83 -11.57
C ASN A 404 25.48 -17.78 -10.61
N LYS A 405 26.09 -17.24 -9.56
CA LYS A 405 26.82 -18.03 -8.57
C LYS A 405 25.90 -19.03 -7.83
N HIS A 406 24.66 -18.65 -7.57
CA HIS A 406 23.72 -19.48 -6.85
C HIS A 406 22.72 -20.22 -7.74
N GLU A 407 22.97 -20.22 -9.05
CA GLU A 407 22.17 -20.94 -10.05
C GLU A 407 20.68 -20.58 -9.97
N ILE A 408 20.40 -19.28 -9.86
CA ILE A 408 19.02 -18.78 -9.85
C ILE A 408 18.73 -18.21 -11.25
N ASN A 409 17.73 -18.78 -11.89
CA ASN A 409 17.24 -18.28 -13.19
C ASN A 409 15.89 -17.58 -12.97
N ASN A 410 15.80 -16.34 -13.45
CA ASN A 410 14.56 -15.55 -13.40
C ASN A 410 13.95 -15.44 -14.79
#